data_b1a1a984703495b5624d12d58b5e423f
#
_entry.id   b1a1a984703495b5624d12d58b5e423f
#
_cell.length_a   1.000
_cell.length_b   1.000
_cell.length_c   1.000
_cell.angle_alpha   90.00
_cell.angle_beta   90.00
_cell.angle_gamma   90.00
#
_symmetry.space_group_name_H-M   'P 1'
#
loop_
_entity.id
_entity.type
_entity.pdbx_description
1 polymer ?
#
loop_
_entity_poly.entity_id
_entity_poly.type
_entity_poly.pdbx_seq_one_letter_code
_entity_poly.pdbx_strand_id
1 'polypeptide(L)'
;MSAVLSTASDPRYSADRQIAQLRVPPHSLEGESSVLGGLLLDNGAWDRVGDLLTDEDFYRYEHKLIYAAVGALINATKPADVITVYEHLQNQGKAEEVGGLGYLNSLAQYVPSASNIRRYAEIVRERSILRKLVAASDEIATHAFNPQGRAVAMILDEAEQKIFKIGEQGSRMKQGFQSMDTLVVSLLDRVTEMSENPNDVTGVPSGFYDLDKLTSGFQAGDLVILAARPSMGKTALAINIAEHVALNEGLPVAVFSMEMGASQLAVRIVGSIGRIDQTHLRTGALTDEEWPRLTEAIEKLRNISLHIDETPGLTVSELRANARRLARQCGKLGLIVVDYLQLMSVSSSMSEENRATAVGEISRGLKMLAKELQCPVIALSQLSRGVESRTDKRPMMSDLRESGAIEQDADIIMFIYRDEYYTKDACKEPGVAEVIISKQRNGPTGTVKLAFISRITKFESLAHGGSGSY
;
A
#
# COMPACT_ATOMS: atom_id res chain seq x y z
N MET A 1 11.38 47.57 56.08
CA MET A 1 10.70 46.42 56.72
C MET A 1 9.71 45.89 55.71
N SER A 2 10.11 44.85 54.97
CA SER A 2 9.25 44.18 54.00
C SER A 2 9.03 42.76 54.49
N ALA A 3 7.80 42.42 54.78
CA ALA A 3 7.37 41.11 55.23
C ALA A 3 7.29 40.15 54.03
N VAL A 4 8.09 39.06 54.07
CA VAL A 4 8.02 37.95 53.14
C VAL A 4 6.89 37.04 53.59
N LEU A 5 5.83 36.99 52.79
CA LEU A 5 4.76 35.99 52.96
C LEU A 5 5.26 34.62 52.44
N SER A 6 5.57 33.72 53.37
CA SER A 6 5.79 32.30 53.12
C SER A 6 4.45 31.62 52.83
N THR A 7 4.22 31.22 51.56
CA THR A 7 3.12 30.35 51.22
C THR A 7 3.51 28.92 51.52
N ALA A 8 3.02 28.43 52.65
CA ALA A 8 3.08 26.99 52.99
C ALA A 8 2.27 26.21 51.97
N SER A 9 2.92 25.33 51.20
CA SER A 9 2.29 24.39 50.29
C SER A 9 1.52 23.33 51.11
N ASP A 10 0.21 23.25 50.92
CA ASP A 10 -0.68 22.27 51.57
C ASP A 10 -0.24 20.85 51.19
N PRO A 11 0.10 19.95 52.15
CA PRO A 11 0.54 18.59 51.84
C PRO A 11 -0.47 17.74 51.08
N ARG A 12 -1.74 18.11 51.09
CA ARG A 12 -2.81 17.44 50.35
C ARG A 12 -2.70 17.63 48.84
N TYR A 13 -2.22 18.79 48.37
CA TYR A 13 -1.97 19.06 46.97
C TYR A 13 -0.76 18.28 46.37
N SER A 14 0.19 17.86 47.21
CA SER A 14 1.32 17.06 46.75
C SER A 14 0.98 15.56 46.62
N ALA A 15 0.10 15.04 47.49
CA ALA A 15 -0.38 13.65 47.42
C ALA A 15 -1.28 13.41 46.20
N ASP A 16 -2.19 14.34 45.89
CA ASP A 16 -3.05 14.26 44.69
C ASP A 16 -2.21 14.34 43.39
N ARG A 17 -1.14 15.13 43.34
CA ARG A 17 -0.21 15.15 42.22
C ARG A 17 0.59 13.85 42.07
N GLN A 18 0.97 13.19 43.15
CA GLN A 18 1.67 11.90 43.10
C GLN A 18 0.75 10.77 42.68
N ILE A 19 -0.52 10.77 43.07
CA ILE A 19 -1.52 9.81 42.62
C ILE A 19 -1.90 10.03 41.14
N ALA A 20 -1.94 11.28 40.67
CA ALA A 20 -2.13 11.62 39.26
C ALA A 20 -0.95 11.22 38.37
N GLN A 21 0.23 10.97 38.95
CA GLN A 21 1.43 10.47 38.23
C GLN A 21 1.46 8.94 38.09
N LEU A 22 0.60 8.19 38.76
CA LEU A 22 0.39 6.77 38.51
C LEU A 22 -0.38 6.65 37.19
N ARG A 23 0.35 6.53 36.07
CA ARG A 23 -0.21 6.29 34.73
C ARG A 23 -0.85 4.89 34.70
N VAL A 24 -2.11 4.79 35.09
CA VAL A 24 -2.87 3.54 34.97
C VAL A 24 -3.09 3.29 33.47
N PRO A 25 -2.74 2.10 32.94
CA PRO A 25 -2.97 1.77 31.54
C PRO A 25 -4.44 1.97 31.15
N PRO A 26 -4.74 2.49 29.96
CA PRO A 26 -6.11 2.70 29.49
C PRO A 26 -6.93 1.41 29.51
N HIS A 27 -8.07 1.39 30.22
CA HIS A 27 -8.96 0.23 30.33
C HIS A 27 -10.41 0.67 30.56
N SER A 28 -11.35 -0.24 30.42
CA SER A 28 -12.75 -0.10 30.81
C SER A 28 -13.26 -1.43 31.33
N LEU A 29 -13.24 -1.59 32.67
CA LEU A 29 -13.69 -2.83 33.31
C LEU A 29 -15.18 -3.07 33.07
N GLU A 30 -15.98 -2.00 33.07
CA GLU A 30 -17.41 -2.06 32.79
C GLU A 30 -17.66 -2.54 31.34
N GLY A 31 -16.89 -2.06 30.38
CA GLY A 31 -16.96 -2.51 28.99
C GLY A 31 -16.60 -3.98 28.83
N GLU A 32 -15.52 -4.42 29.48
CA GLU A 32 -15.08 -5.81 29.47
C GLU A 32 -16.10 -6.74 30.10
N SER A 33 -16.61 -6.39 31.29
CA SER A 33 -17.64 -7.16 31.98
C SER A 33 -18.94 -7.25 31.19
N SER A 34 -19.33 -6.15 30.52
CA SER A 34 -20.52 -6.11 29.67
C SER A 34 -20.40 -6.98 28.43
N VAL A 35 -19.21 -7.05 27.81
CA VAL A 35 -18.95 -7.95 26.67
C VAL A 35 -19.02 -9.40 27.11
N LEU A 36 -18.29 -9.76 28.17
CA LEU A 36 -18.23 -11.14 28.66
C LEU A 36 -19.59 -11.63 29.16
N GLY A 37 -20.26 -10.82 29.97
CA GLY A 37 -21.60 -11.16 30.45
C GLY A 37 -22.63 -11.28 29.32
N GLY A 38 -22.55 -10.42 28.29
CA GLY A 38 -23.41 -10.51 27.12
C GLY A 38 -23.17 -11.80 26.32
N LEU A 39 -21.95 -12.25 26.19
CA LEU A 39 -21.60 -13.52 25.52
C LEU A 39 -22.04 -14.75 26.31
N LEU A 40 -21.95 -14.71 27.66
CA LEU A 40 -22.40 -15.79 28.52
C LEU A 40 -23.93 -15.94 28.53
N LEU A 41 -24.70 -14.85 28.23
CA LEU A 41 -26.16 -14.88 28.13
C LEU A 41 -26.68 -15.18 26.74
N ASP A 42 -25.98 -14.70 25.69
CA ASP A 42 -26.40 -14.83 24.30
C ASP A 42 -25.17 -15.15 23.43
N ASN A 43 -25.01 -16.43 23.07
CA ASN A 43 -23.90 -16.86 22.21
C ASN A 43 -23.98 -16.31 20.77
N GLY A 44 -25.19 -15.97 20.28
CA GLY A 44 -25.38 -15.31 18.97
C GLY A 44 -24.73 -13.91 18.92
N ALA A 45 -24.45 -13.32 20.08
CA ALA A 45 -23.70 -12.07 20.16
C ALA A 45 -22.25 -12.22 19.71
N TRP A 46 -21.69 -13.44 19.66
CA TRP A 46 -20.34 -13.72 19.16
C TRP A 46 -20.14 -13.24 17.72
N ASP A 47 -21.13 -13.43 16.85
CA ASP A 47 -21.10 -13.00 15.46
C ASP A 47 -20.91 -11.47 15.30
N ARG A 48 -21.23 -10.72 16.35
CA ARG A 48 -21.13 -9.25 16.37
C ARG A 48 -19.83 -8.72 16.97
N VAL A 49 -19.10 -9.55 17.73
CA VAL A 49 -17.91 -9.11 18.47
C VAL A 49 -16.67 -9.98 18.27
N GLY A 50 -16.82 -11.21 17.79
CA GLY A 50 -15.71 -12.14 17.57
C GLY A 50 -14.67 -11.63 16.56
N ASP A 51 -15.10 -10.86 15.56
CA ASP A 51 -14.20 -10.21 14.59
C ASP A 51 -13.53 -8.93 15.14
N LEU A 52 -14.12 -8.33 16.19
CA LEU A 52 -13.65 -7.06 16.74
C LEU A 52 -12.59 -7.23 17.81
N LEU A 53 -12.71 -8.29 18.61
CA LEU A 53 -11.88 -8.52 19.79
C LEU A 53 -11.08 -9.80 19.68
N THR A 54 -9.93 -9.77 20.35
CA THR A 54 -9.14 -10.93 20.71
C THR A 54 -9.02 -10.98 22.23
N ASP A 55 -8.62 -12.12 22.79
CA ASP A 55 -8.34 -12.26 24.23
C ASP A 55 -7.31 -11.23 24.71
N GLU A 56 -6.30 -10.89 23.89
CA GLU A 56 -5.29 -9.87 24.19
C GLU A 56 -5.85 -8.46 24.33
N ASP A 57 -7.07 -8.20 23.89
CA ASP A 57 -7.68 -6.87 23.97
C ASP A 57 -8.25 -6.57 25.38
N PHE A 58 -8.41 -7.57 26.23
CA PHE A 58 -8.85 -7.40 27.60
C PHE A 58 -7.71 -6.96 28.51
N TYR A 59 -8.02 -6.07 29.46
CA TYR A 59 -7.05 -5.57 30.43
C TYR A 59 -6.81 -6.58 31.56
N ARG A 60 -7.94 -7.11 32.13
CA ARG A 60 -7.85 -8.11 33.18
C ARG A 60 -7.45 -9.47 32.65
N TYR A 61 -6.52 -10.12 33.32
CA TYR A 61 -6.08 -11.47 32.96
C TYR A 61 -7.22 -12.48 33.01
N GLU A 62 -8.06 -12.39 34.05
CA GLU A 62 -9.26 -13.24 34.22
C GLU A 62 -10.21 -13.10 33.01
N HIS A 63 -10.41 -11.87 32.52
CA HIS A 63 -11.25 -11.59 31.35
C HIS A 63 -10.67 -12.16 30.06
N LYS A 64 -9.34 -12.16 29.89
CA LYS A 64 -8.67 -12.82 28.75
C LYS A 64 -8.98 -14.31 28.73
N LEU A 65 -8.84 -14.97 29.89
CA LEU A 65 -9.09 -16.41 30.00
C LEU A 65 -10.55 -16.76 29.71
N ILE A 66 -11.49 -15.98 30.25
CA ILE A 66 -12.92 -16.18 30.03
C ILE A 66 -13.26 -15.99 28.55
N TYR A 67 -12.78 -14.91 27.90
CA TYR A 67 -13.03 -14.67 26.48
C TYR A 67 -12.47 -15.78 25.59
N ALA A 68 -11.24 -16.23 25.86
CA ALA A 68 -10.62 -17.35 25.16
C ALA A 68 -11.43 -18.66 25.32
N ALA A 69 -11.94 -18.95 26.53
CA ALA A 69 -12.77 -20.11 26.79
C ALA A 69 -14.11 -20.05 26.06
N VAL A 70 -14.77 -18.89 26.05
CA VAL A 70 -16.02 -18.65 25.28
C VAL A 70 -15.76 -18.88 23.82
N GLY A 71 -14.69 -18.29 23.22
CA GLY A 71 -14.33 -18.48 21.82
C GLY A 71 -14.03 -19.93 21.46
N ALA A 72 -13.32 -20.65 22.33
CA ALA A 72 -13.01 -22.06 22.12
C ALA A 72 -14.28 -22.94 22.10
N LEU A 73 -15.23 -22.68 22.99
CA LEU A 73 -16.50 -23.43 23.04
C LEU A 73 -17.36 -23.13 21.81
N ILE A 74 -17.54 -21.86 21.45
CA ILE A 74 -18.35 -21.47 20.29
C ILE A 74 -17.76 -22.02 18.99
N ASN A 75 -16.43 -21.93 18.81
CA ASN A 75 -15.73 -22.50 17.64
C ASN A 75 -15.84 -24.04 17.57
N ALA A 76 -16.02 -24.70 18.72
CA ALA A 76 -16.32 -26.13 18.80
C ALA A 76 -17.82 -26.45 18.66
N THR A 77 -18.65 -25.47 18.32
CA THR A 77 -20.10 -25.58 18.20
C THR A 77 -20.79 -26.05 19.51
N LYS A 78 -20.19 -25.65 20.65
CA LYS A 78 -20.72 -25.93 21.98
C LYS A 78 -21.29 -24.65 22.60
N PRO A 79 -22.35 -24.74 23.41
CA PRO A 79 -22.85 -23.57 24.11
C PRO A 79 -21.79 -23.04 25.10
N ALA A 80 -21.71 -21.72 25.21
CA ALA A 80 -20.76 -21.03 26.10
C ALA A 80 -21.55 -20.22 27.16
N ASP A 81 -22.20 -20.95 28.06
CA ASP A 81 -22.85 -20.37 29.25
C ASP A 81 -21.93 -20.42 30.47
N VAL A 82 -22.40 -19.88 31.59
CA VAL A 82 -21.67 -19.82 32.85
C VAL A 82 -21.14 -21.20 33.31
N ILE A 83 -21.95 -22.26 33.11
CA ILE A 83 -21.61 -23.60 33.60
C ILE A 83 -20.58 -24.24 32.66
N THR A 84 -20.83 -24.20 31.36
CA THR A 84 -19.96 -24.82 30.35
C THR A 84 -18.58 -24.14 30.28
N VAL A 85 -18.54 -22.80 30.42
CA VAL A 85 -17.29 -22.03 30.49
C VAL A 85 -16.53 -22.38 31.80
N TYR A 86 -17.24 -22.50 32.93
CA TYR A 86 -16.60 -22.93 34.18
C TYR A 86 -15.99 -24.33 34.08
N GLU A 87 -16.74 -25.31 33.56
CA GLU A 87 -16.22 -26.68 33.37
C GLU A 87 -15.02 -26.70 32.40
N HIS A 88 -15.08 -25.92 31.33
CA HIS A 88 -13.97 -25.80 30.39
C HIS A 88 -12.69 -25.25 31.06
N LEU A 89 -12.82 -24.20 31.86
CA LEU A 89 -11.73 -23.62 32.62
C LEU A 89 -11.24 -24.56 33.75
N GLN A 90 -12.13 -25.31 34.38
CA GLN A 90 -11.77 -26.30 35.41
C GLN A 90 -10.95 -27.45 34.81
N ASN A 91 -11.31 -27.94 33.62
CA ASN A 91 -10.55 -28.96 32.90
C ASN A 91 -9.15 -28.48 32.49
N GLN A 92 -8.95 -27.15 32.34
CA GLN A 92 -7.65 -26.53 32.10
C GLN A 92 -6.88 -26.18 33.38
N GLY A 93 -7.46 -26.40 34.57
CA GLY A 93 -6.87 -26.03 35.85
C GLY A 93 -6.87 -24.53 36.16
N LYS A 94 -7.67 -23.72 35.40
CA LYS A 94 -7.69 -22.25 35.47
C LYS A 94 -8.93 -21.66 36.15
N ALA A 95 -9.84 -22.50 36.66
CA ALA A 95 -11.11 -22.05 37.24
C ALA A 95 -10.92 -21.10 38.44
N GLU A 96 -9.95 -21.37 39.31
CA GLU A 96 -9.66 -20.52 40.47
C GLU A 96 -9.01 -19.18 40.08
N GLU A 97 -8.21 -19.16 39.01
CA GLU A 97 -7.56 -17.94 38.48
C GLU A 97 -8.58 -16.91 37.99
N VAL A 98 -9.72 -17.36 37.47
CA VAL A 98 -10.79 -16.48 36.98
C VAL A 98 -11.80 -16.07 38.06
N GLY A 99 -11.59 -16.47 39.32
CA GLY A 99 -12.49 -16.16 40.44
C GLY A 99 -13.66 -17.13 40.62
N GLY A 100 -13.59 -18.31 40.00
CA GLY A 100 -14.55 -19.39 40.15
C GLY A 100 -15.93 -19.12 39.56
N LEU A 101 -16.88 -20.01 39.85
CA LEU A 101 -18.26 -19.92 39.34
C LEU A 101 -18.98 -18.65 39.80
N GLY A 102 -18.64 -18.15 41.01
CA GLY A 102 -19.25 -16.92 41.56
C GLY A 102 -18.97 -15.69 40.72
N TYR A 103 -17.75 -15.57 40.20
CA TYR A 103 -17.36 -14.45 39.35
C TYR A 103 -18.03 -14.52 37.95
N LEU A 104 -18.10 -15.69 37.34
CA LEU A 104 -18.82 -15.89 36.07
C LEU A 104 -20.31 -15.53 36.20
N ASN A 105 -20.95 -15.95 37.32
CA ASN A 105 -22.33 -15.55 37.60
C ASN A 105 -22.47 -14.03 37.74
N SER A 106 -21.52 -13.37 38.43
CA SER A 106 -21.56 -11.91 38.58
C SER A 106 -21.44 -11.17 37.24
N LEU A 107 -20.60 -11.68 36.33
CA LEU A 107 -20.49 -11.12 34.96
C LEU A 107 -21.79 -11.26 34.18
N ALA A 108 -22.43 -12.42 34.23
CA ALA A 108 -23.72 -12.66 33.54
C ALA A 108 -24.84 -11.77 34.10
N GLN A 109 -24.81 -11.41 35.39
CA GLN A 109 -25.78 -10.50 36.01
C GLN A 109 -25.52 -9.01 35.75
N TYR A 110 -24.29 -8.63 35.38
CA TYR A 110 -23.88 -7.23 35.25
C TYR A 110 -24.21 -6.61 33.88
N VAL A 111 -24.90 -7.28 32.98
CA VAL A 111 -25.13 -6.81 31.62
C VAL A 111 -26.19 -5.70 31.56
N PRO A 112 -25.84 -4.43 31.26
CA PRO A 112 -26.80 -3.34 31.18
C PRO A 112 -27.76 -3.49 29.99
N SER A 113 -27.26 -4.03 28.85
CA SER A 113 -28.06 -4.33 27.65
C SER A 113 -27.27 -5.21 26.69
N ALA A 114 -27.76 -6.39 26.36
CA ALA A 114 -27.16 -7.29 25.36
C ALA A 114 -27.20 -6.72 23.93
N SER A 115 -28.13 -5.80 23.63
CA SER A 115 -28.24 -5.16 22.31
C SER A 115 -27.07 -4.26 21.97
N ASN A 116 -26.38 -3.69 22.95
CA ASN A 116 -25.28 -2.74 22.76
C ASN A 116 -23.90 -3.40 22.85
N ILE A 117 -23.81 -4.72 22.82
CA ILE A 117 -22.56 -5.47 23.02
C ILE A 117 -21.44 -5.03 22.04
N ARG A 118 -21.80 -4.71 20.78
CA ARG A 118 -20.84 -4.20 19.79
C ARG A 118 -20.18 -2.90 20.24
N ARG A 119 -20.96 -1.96 20.81
CA ARG A 119 -20.41 -0.69 21.29
C ARG A 119 -19.46 -0.90 22.48
N TYR A 120 -19.78 -1.84 23.37
CA TYR A 120 -18.88 -2.20 24.46
C TYR A 120 -17.59 -2.84 23.94
N ALA A 121 -17.67 -3.71 22.94
CA ALA A 121 -16.52 -4.29 22.28
C ALA A 121 -15.63 -3.23 21.60
N GLU A 122 -16.23 -2.23 20.94
CA GLU A 122 -15.50 -1.09 20.37
C GLU A 122 -14.72 -0.32 21.46
N ILE A 123 -15.33 -0.05 22.61
CA ILE A 123 -14.66 0.62 23.74
C ILE A 123 -13.49 -0.21 24.26
N VAL A 124 -13.67 -1.53 24.46
CA VAL A 124 -12.59 -2.43 24.89
C VAL A 124 -11.44 -2.39 23.89
N ARG A 125 -11.74 -2.45 22.59
CA ARG A 125 -10.75 -2.37 21.49
C ARG A 125 -10.01 -1.04 21.47
N GLU A 126 -10.71 0.09 21.56
CA GLU A 126 -10.12 1.43 21.66
C GLU A 126 -9.11 1.52 22.81
N ARG A 127 -9.49 1.01 24.00
CA ARG A 127 -8.61 0.97 25.16
C ARG A 127 -7.41 0.05 24.97
N SER A 128 -7.58 -1.09 24.29
CA SER A 128 -6.49 -1.99 23.93
C SER A 128 -5.48 -1.30 22.99
N ILE A 129 -5.95 -0.62 21.95
CA ILE A 129 -5.08 0.14 21.03
C ILE A 129 -4.27 1.19 21.78
N LEU A 130 -4.90 1.92 22.70
CA LEU A 130 -4.19 2.90 23.54
C LEU A 130 -3.14 2.24 24.44
N ARG A 131 -3.42 1.07 25.02
CA ARG A 131 -2.41 0.31 25.80
C ARG A 131 -1.22 -0.12 24.93
N LYS A 132 -1.48 -0.64 23.73
CA LYS A 132 -0.44 -1.02 22.77
C LYS A 132 0.42 0.19 22.36
N LEU A 133 -0.22 1.37 22.20
CA LEU A 133 0.50 2.61 21.90
C LEU A 133 1.39 3.06 23.08
N VAL A 134 0.91 2.96 24.32
CA VAL A 134 1.71 3.26 25.53
C VAL A 134 2.89 2.30 25.61
N ALA A 135 2.66 0.99 25.47
CA ALA A 135 3.74 0.00 25.51
C ALA A 135 4.79 0.22 24.43
N ALA A 136 4.37 0.50 23.18
CA ALA A 136 5.29 0.82 22.10
C ALA A 136 6.09 2.10 22.39
N SER A 137 5.44 3.14 22.95
CA SER A 137 6.13 4.38 23.33
C SER A 137 7.19 4.16 24.40
N ASP A 138 6.92 3.33 25.40
CA ASP A 138 7.88 3.00 26.47
C ASP A 138 9.07 2.18 25.91
N GLU A 139 8.82 1.25 25.00
CA GLU A 139 9.88 0.50 24.31
C GLU A 139 10.73 1.42 23.42
N ILE A 140 10.10 2.32 22.65
CA ILE A 140 10.80 3.29 21.80
C ILE A 140 11.69 4.20 22.67
N ALA A 141 11.14 4.71 23.76
CA ALA A 141 11.90 5.52 24.71
C ALA A 141 13.08 4.76 25.30
N THR A 142 12.88 3.50 25.71
CA THR A 142 13.94 2.63 26.26
C THR A 142 15.06 2.40 25.25
N HIS A 143 14.73 2.13 23.99
CA HIS A 143 15.71 1.93 22.91
C HIS A 143 16.45 3.23 22.57
N ALA A 144 15.78 4.40 22.63
CA ALA A 144 16.39 5.70 22.39
C ALA A 144 17.37 6.09 23.52
N PHE A 145 17.02 5.79 24.78
CA PHE A 145 17.93 6.02 25.93
C PHE A 145 19.11 5.06 25.98
N ASN A 146 18.92 3.80 25.51
CA ASN A 146 19.93 2.75 25.53
C ASN A 146 20.12 2.13 24.13
N PRO A 147 20.81 2.79 23.21
CA PRO A 147 20.93 2.33 21.81
C PRO A 147 21.78 1.06 21.64
N GLN A 148 22.59 0.67 22.65
CA GLN A 148 23.41 -0.55 22.64
C GLN A 148 24.27 -0.74 21.38
N GLY A 149 24.81 0.35 20.83
CA GLY A 149 25.63 0.34 19.63
C GLY A 149 24.84 0.22 18.31
N ARG A 150 23.49 0.23 18.35
CA ARG A 150 22.65 0.24 17.13
C ARG A 150 22.66 1.63 16.50
N ALA A 151 22.65 1.67 15.15
CA ALA A 151 22.54 2.92 14.42
C ALA A 151 21.18 3.59 14.67
N VAL A 152 21.15 4.93 14.72
CA VAL A 152 19.93 5.72 14.95
C VAL A 152 18.84 5.38 13.92
N ALA A 153 19.22 5.16 12.65
CA ALA A 153 18.31 4.77 11.58
C ALA A 153 17.56 3.47 11.92
N MET A 154 18.24 2.45 12.44
CA MET A 154 17.60 1.19 12.84
C MET A 154 16.58 1.37 13.96
N ILE A 155 16.86 2.25 14.94
CA ILE A 155 15.95 2.52 16.05
C ILE A 155 14.70 3.24 15.54
N LEU A 156 14.86 4.15 14.58
CA LEU A 156 13.75 4.83 13.93
C LEU A 156 12.87 3.88 13.13
N ASP A 157 13.47 2.99 12.33
CA ASP A 157 12.74 1.97 11.57
C ASP A 157 11.93 1.02 12.48
N GLU A 158 12.54 0.57 13.57
CA GLU A 158 11.84 -0.27 14.57
C GLU A 158 10.65 0.48 15.19
N ALA A 159 10.82 1.76 15.50
CA ALA A 159 9.77 2.61 16.04
C ALA A 159 8.61 2.79 15.06
N GLU A 160 8.92 3.11 13.79
CA GLU A 160 7.92 3.22 12.71
C GLU A 160 7.16 1.90 12.51
N GLN A 161 7.85 0.77 12.45
CA GLN A 161 7.22 -0.54 12.29
C GLN A 161 6.26 -0.88 13.44
N LYS A 162 6.62 -0.56 14.70
CA LYS A 162 5.76 -0.80 15.87
C LYS A 162 4.49 0.06 15.81
N ILE A 163 4.64 1.36 15.55
CA ILE A 163 3.49 2.28 15.43
C ILE A 163 2.59 1.85 14.26
N PHE A 164 3.21 1.47 13.15
CA PHE A 164 2.51 1.00 11.96
C PHE A 164 1.67 -0.25 12.23
N LYS A 165 2.25 -1.26 12.89
CA LYS A 165 1.55 -2.51 13.25
C LYS A 165 0.31 -2.24 14.11
N ILE A 166 0.38 -1.26 15.02
CA ILE A 166 -0.77 -0.82 15.84
C ILE A 166 -1.85 -0.19 14.95
N GLY A 167 -1.46 0.67 13.99
CA GLY A 167 -2.37 1.30 13.03
C GLY A 167 -3.08 0.29 12.11
N GLU A 168 -2.36 -0.72 11.61
CA GLU A 168 -2.95 -1.80 10.80
C GLU A 168 -3.99 -2.61 11.59
N GLN A 169 -3.69 -2.95 12.84
CA GLN A 169 -4.64 -3.65 13.70
C GLN A 169 -5.91 -2.84 13.95
N GLY A 170 -5.81 -1.50 13.98
CA GLY A 170 -6.95 -0.59 14.05
C GLY A 170 -7.77 -0.51 12.74
N SER A 171 -7.10 -0.62 11.59
CA SER A 171 -7.74 -0.49 10.26
C SER A 171 -8.45 -1.76 9.78
N ARG A 172 -8.08 -2.94 10.26
CA ARG A 172 -8.73 -4.23 9.91
C ARG A 172 -10.21 -4.27 10.25
N MET A 173 -10.68 -3.41 11.14
CA MET A 173 -12.11 -3.27 11.48
C MET A 173 -13.01 -2.75 10.35
N LYS A 174 -12.46 -2.18 9.28
CA LYS A 174 -13.25 -1.60 8.16
C LYS A 174 -13.46 -2.54 6.99
N GLN A 175 -12.86 -3.74 6.99
CA GLN A 175 -12.94 -4.70 5.89
C GLN A 175 -13.70 -5.96 6.28
N GLY A 176 -14.99 -5.83 6.64
CA GLY A 176 -15.94 -6.95 6.77
C GLY A 176 -16.56 -7.31 5.41
N PHE A 177 -17.42 -8.33 5.40
CA PHE A 177 -18.25 -8.65 4.25
C PHE A 177 -19.09 -7.44 3.86
N GLN A 178 -19.07 -7.07 2.58
CA GLN A 178 -19.96 -6.08 2.02
C GLN A 178 -21.21 -6.77 1.47
N SER A 179 -22.37 -6.23 1.79
CA SER A 179 -23.64 -6.75 1.23
C SER A 179 -23.65 -6.51 -0.28
N MET A 180 -24.15 -7.47 -1.04
CA MET A 180 -24.34 -7.34 -2.48
C MET A 180 -25.24 -6.15 -2.83
N ASP A 181 -26.23 -5.85 -2.01
CA ASP A 181 -27.11 -4.69 -2.20
C ASP A 181 -26.31 -3.37 -2.24
N THR A 182 -25.37 -3.19 -1.30
CA THR A 182 -24.52 -1.99 -1.27
C THR A 182 -23.59 -1.94 -2.50
N LEU A 183 -23.07 -3.08 -2.92
CA LEU A 183 -22.17 -3.17 -4.08
C LEU A 183 -22.92 -2.90 -5.39
N VAL A 184 -24.15 -3.39 -5.53
CA VAL A 184 -25.00 -3.15 -6.73
C VAL A 184 -25.38 -1.67 -6.85
N VAL A 185 -25.73 -1.01 -5.74
CA VAL A 185 -26.02 0.43 -5.76
C VAL A 185 -24.80 1.22 -6.21
N SER A 186 -23.61 0.95 -5.63
CA SER A 186 -22.38 1.62 -6.04
C SER A 186 -21.98 1.33 -7.50
N LEU A 187 -22.30 0.13 -8.01
CA LEU A 187 -22.10 -0.21 -9.41
C LEU A 187 -23.04 0.57 -10.33
N LEU A 188 -24.31 0.68 -9.96
CA LEU A 188 -25.29 1.47 -10.73
C LEU A 188 -24.89 2.94 -10.80
N ASP A 189 -24.49 3.55 -9.68
CA ASP A 189 -24.00 4.92 -9.65
C ASP A 189 -22.81 5.11 -10.61
N ARG A 190 -21.84 4.19 -10.55
CA ARG A 190 -20.67 4.21 -11.42
C ARG A 190 -21.01 4.03 -12.89
N VAL A 191 -21.92 3.10 -13.24
CA VAL A 191 -22.36 2.89 -14.63
C VAL A 191 -23.12 4.10 -15.16
N THR A 192 -23.93 4.75 -14.32
CA THR A 192 -24.65 5.97 -14.69
C THR A 192 -23.68 7.11 -14.98
N GLU A 193 -22.71 7.34 -14.10
CA GLU A 193 -21.65 8.35 -14.28
C GLU A 193 -20.86 8.13 -15.59
N MET A 194 -20.53 6.86 -15.89
CA MET A 194 -19.85 6.47 -17.13
C MET A 194 -20.74 6.71 -18.38
N SER A 195 -22.04 6.49 -18.28
CA SER A 195 -22.97 6.69 -19.41
C SER A 195 -23.16 8.15 -19.74
N GLU A 196 -23.04 9.04 -18.76
CA GLU A 196 -23.13 10.50 -18.94
C GLU A 196 -21.83 11.10 -19.49
N ASN A 197 -20.68 10.46 -19.20
CA ASN A 197 -19.36 10.84 -19.70
C ASN A 197 -18.78 9.68 -20.54
N PRO A 198 -19.05 9.60 -21.83
CA PRO A 198 -18.62 8.51 -22.71
C PRO A 198 -17.10 8.55 -23.03
N ASN A 199 -16.25 8.91 -22.08
CA ASN A 199 -14.82 8.66 -22.19
C ASN A 199 -14.61 7.16 -22.00
N ASP A 200 -14.08 6.49 -23.01
CA ASP A 200 -13.82 5.04 -23.04
C ASP A 200 -12.85 4.55 -21.93
N VAL A 201 -12.31 5.44 -21.11
CA VAL A 201 -11.29 5.16 -20.11
C VAL A 201 -11.86 5.30 -18.70
N THR A 202 -12.03 4.17 -18.03
CA THR A 202 -12.60 4.11 -16.65
C THR A 202 -11.55 4.23 -15.54
N GLY A 203 -10.29 3.94 -15.87
CA GLY A 203 -9.13 4.06 -14.99
C GLY A 203 -8.29 5.28 -15.29
N VAL A 204 -7.07 5.32 -14.75
CA VAL A 204 -6.07 6.35 -15.04
C VAL A 204 -5.53 6.14 -16.45
N PRO A 205 -5.69 7.10 -17.38
CA PRO A 205 -5.23 6.96 -18.76
C PRO A 205 -3.73 6.83 -18.87
N SER A 206 -3.25 6.00 -19.77
CA SER A 206 -1.82 5.89 -20.08
C SER A 206 -1.32 7.02 -21.00
N GLY A 207 -2.24 7.69 -21.70
CA GLY A 207 -1.94 8.68 -22.74
C GLY A 207 -1.68 8.07 -24.12
N PHE A 208 -1.83 6.76 -24.27
CA PHE A 208 -1.69 6.03 -25.53
C PHE A 208 -3.05 5.43 -25.92
N TYR A 209 -3.67 6.00 -26.93
CA TYR A 209 -5.05 5.67 -27.33
C TYR A 209 -5.33 4.17 -27.45
N ASP A 210 -4.48 3.44 -28.19
CA ASP A 210 -4.69 2.00 -28.39
C ASP A 210 -4.46 1.18 -27.13
N LEU A 211 -3.54 1.63 -26.25
CA LEU A 211 -3.31 1.00 -24.96
C LEU A 211 -4.50 1.23 -24.04
N ASP A 212 -4.99 2.46 -23.98
CA ASP A 212 -6.15 2.83 -23.17
C ASP A 212 -7.41 2.12 -23.64
N LYS A 213 -7.60 1.96 -24.96
CA LYS A 213 -8.70 1.20 -25.54
C LYS A 213 -8.68 -0.29 -25.12
N LEU A 214 -7.50 -0.91 -24.99
CA LEU A 214 -7.38 -2.30 -24.56
C LEU A 214 -7.52 -2.45 -23.04
N THR A 215 -6.98 -1.48 -22.26
CA THR A 215 -6.93 -1.58 -20.79
C THR A 215 -8.08 -0.88 -20.09
N SER A 216 -8.81 0.00 -20.79
CA SER A 216 -9.73 0.98 -20.20
C SER A 216 -9.06 1.85 -19.14
N GLY A 217 -7.74 2.11 -19.30
CA GLY A 217 -6.87 2.75 -18.30
C GLY A 217 -6.50 1.85 -17.13
N PHE A 218 -5.58 2.32 -16.30
CA PHE A 218 -5.12 1.56 -15.12
C PHE A 218 -6.08 1.78 -13.95
N GLN A 219 -6.66 0.68 -13.45
CA GLN A 219 -7.68 0.78 -12.41
C GLN A 219 -7.06 1.03 -11.02
N ALA A 220 -7.82 1.68 -10.15
CA ALA A 220 -7.42 1.89 -8.76
C ALA A 220 -7.13 0.54 -8.07
N GLY A 221 -5.94 0.41 -7.48
CA GLY A 221 -5.50 -0.80 -6.83
C GLY A 221 -4.85 -1.85 -7.75
N ASP A 222 -4.64 -1.54 -9.03
CA ASP A 222 -3.94 -2.43 -9.96
C ASP A 222 -2.43 -2.39 -9.76
N LEU A 223 -1.82 -3.56 -9.86
CA LEU A 223 -0.38 -3.74 -10.04
C LEU A 223 -0.10 -4.05 -11.50
N VAL A 224 0.56 -3.12 -12.17
CA VAL A 224 0.97 -3.21 -13.57
C VAL A 224 2.46 -3.51 -13.62
N ILE A 225 2.84 -4.59 -14.25
CA ILE A 225 4.25 -4.93 -14.49
C ILE A 225 4.62 -4.53 -15.92
N LEU A 226 5.62 -3.67 -16.04
CA LEU A 226 6.20 -3.30 -17.32
C LEU A 226 7.61 -3.87 -17.41
N ALA A 227 7.81 -4.87 -18.28
CA ALA A 227 9.07 -5.58 -18.36
C ALA A 227 9.70 -5.48 -19.76
N ALA A 228 11.01 -5.37 -19.77
CA ALA A 228 11.79 -5.29 -21.01
C ALA A 228 13.23 -5.72 -20.82
N ARG A 229 13.92 -6.00 -21.91
CA ARG A 229 15.38 -6.04 -21.94
C ARG A 229 15.96 -4.62 -21.83
N PRO A 230 17.22 -4.47 -21.37
CA PRO A 230 17.88 -3.17 -21.34
C PRO A 230 17.80 -2.45 -22.69
N SER A 231 17.74 -1.13 -22.68
CA SER A 231 17.69 -0.25 -23.86
C SER A 231 16.42 -0.34 -24.74
N MET A 232 15.40 -1.11 -24.32
CA MET A 232 14.12 -1.17 -25.02
C MET A 232 13.20 0.04 -24.77
N GLY A 233 13.52 0.86 -23.76
CA GLY A 233 12.73 2.06 -23.42
C GLY A 233 11.77 1.87 -22.24
N LYS A 234 11.98 0.87 -21.38
CA LYS A 234 11.14 0.57 -20.20
C LYS A 234 10.87 1.82 -19.35
N THR A 235 11.92 2.45 -18.84
CA THR A 235 11.82 3.69 -18.03
C THR A 235 11.20 4.83 -18.84
N ALA A 236 11.50 4.94 -20.14
CA ALA A 236 10.93 5.99 -21.00
C ALA A 236 9.40 5.87 -21.12
N LEU A 237 8.87 4.66 -21.36
CA LEU A 237 7.42 4.44 -21.45
C LEU A 237 6.73 4.75 -20.11
N ALA A 238 7.29 4.26 -18.99
CA ALA A 238 6.73 4.53 -17.68
C ALA A 238 6.71 6.02 -17.33
N ILE A 239 7.78 6.75 -17.66
CA ILE A 239 7.85 8.20 -17.45
C ILE A 239 6.90 8.96 -18.37
N ASN A 240 6.73 8.54 -19.64
CA ASN A 240 5.76 9.19 -20.54
C ASN A 240 4.31 8.98 -20.05
N ILE A 241 3.99 7.83 -19.47
CA ILE A 241 2.71 7.62 -18.77
C ILE A 241 2.61 8.55 -17.56
N ALA A 242 3.65 8.64 -16.74
CA ALA A 242 3.70 9.53 -15.57
C ALA A 242 3.53 11.01 -15.96
N GLU A 243 4.18 11.44 -17.05
CA GLU A 243 4.03 12.78 -17.65
C GLU A 243 2.56 13.04 -18.02
N HIS A 244 1.93 12.11 -18.74
CA HIS A 244 0.53 12.24 -19.16
C HIS A 244 -0.40 12.38 -17.95
N VAL A 245 -0.26 11.50 -16.97
CA VAL A 245 -1.10 11.53 -15.75
C VAL A 245 -0.92 12.85 -14.97
N ALA A 246 0.31 13.35 -14.86
CA ALA A 246 0.56 14.60 -14.14
C ALA A 246 0.13 15.86 -14.91
N LEU A 247 0.34 15.89 -16.25
CA LEU A 247 0.07 17.06 -17.07
C LEU A 247 -1.38 17.16 -17.55
N ASN A 248 -1.94 16.04 -18.01
CA ASN A 248 -3.24 16.02 -18.67
C ASN A 248 -4.38 15.70 -17.71
N GLU A 249 -4.16 14.77 -16.78
CA GLU A 249 -5.15 14.40 -15.77
C GLU A 249 -5.05 15.25 -14.50
N GLY A 250 -3.94 16.00 -14.32
CA GLY A 250 -3.71 16.84 -13.15
C GLY A 250 -3.57 16.05 -11.84
N LEU A 251 -3.29 14.74 -11.92
CA LEU A 251 -3.20 13.87 -10.77
C LEU A 251 -1.76 13.80 -10.24
N PRO A 252 -1.57 13.77 -8.91
CA PRO A 252 -0.23 13.62 -8.31
C PRO A 252 0.37 12.26 -8.65
N VAL A 253 1.64 12.26 -9.07
CA VAL A 253 2.40 11.06 -9.44
C VAL A 253 3.64 10.92 -8.57
N ALA A 254 3.88 9.72 -8.06
CA ALA A 254 5.09 9.34 -7.34
C ALA A 254 5.97 8.45 -8.21
N VAL A 255 7.24 8.81 -8.39
CA VAL A 255 8.24 8.01 -9.13
C VAL A 255 9.36 7.64 -8.16
N PHE A 256 9.52 6.35 -7.89
CA PHE A 256 10.64 5.79 -7.13
C PHE A 256 11.67 5.26 -8.10
N SER A 257 12.78 5.96 -8.24
CA SER A 257 13.85 5.63 -9.19
C SER A 257 15.13 5.22 -8.49
N MET A 258 15.36 3.92 -8.43
CA MET A 258 16.58 3.36 -7.82
C MET A 258 17.71 3.16 -8.82
N GLU A 259 17.45 3.24 -10.14
CA GLU A 259 18.43 3.09 -11.21
C GLU A 259 19.01 4.44 -11.67
N MET A 260 18.16 5.47 -11.73
CA MET A 260 18.53 6.77 -12.27
C MET A 260 18.31 7.89 -11.26
N GLY A 261 19.25 8.83 -11.20
CA GLY A 261 19.10 10.03 -10.39
C GLY A 261 17.96 10.95 -10.86
N ALA A 262 17.36 11.69 -9.93
CA ALA A 262 16.24 12.60 -10.20
C ALA A 262 16.58 13.66 -11.27
N SER A 263 17.80 14.21 -11.26
CA SER A 263 18.25 15.17 -12.28
C SER A 263 18.32 14.55 -13.68
N GLN A 264 18.69 13.28 -13.82
CA GLN A 264 18.70 12.60 -15.10
C GLN A 264 17.28 12.36 -15.64
N LEU A 265 16.35 12.00 -14.75
CA LEU A 265 14.94 11.87 -15.11
C LEU A 265 14.35 13.23 -15.50
N ALA A 266 14.66 14.30 -14.76
CA ALA A 266 14.21 15.65 -15.09
C ALA A 266 14.64 16.09 -16.49
N VAL A 267 15.91 15.83 -16.89
CA VAL A 267 16.40 16.10 -18.25
C VAL A 267 15.61 15.32 -19.29
N ARG A 268 15.30 14.03 -19.03
CA ARG A 268 14.47 13.22 -19.94
C ARG A 268 13.06 13.75 -20.08
N ILE A 269 12.43 14.12 -18.96
CA ILE A 269 11.08 14.68 -18.93
C ILE A 269 11.02 16.00 -19.72
N VAL A 270 11.97 16.91 -19.46
CA VAL A 270 12.08 18.17 -20.20
C VAL A 270 12.27 17.93 -21.70
N GLY A 271 13.15 17.01 -22.09
CA GLY A 271 13.39 16.66 -23.49
C GLY A 271 12.17 16.03 -24.17
N SER A 272 11.43 15.19 -23.44
CA SER A 272 10.19 14.56 -23.90
C SER A 272 9.09 15.59 -24.15
N ILE A 273 8.84 16.48 -23.18
CA ILE A 273 7.78 17.50 -23.23
C ILE A 273 8.13 18.61 -24.24
N GLY A 274 9.37 19.11 -24.20
CA GLY A 274 9.86 20.17 -25.10
C GLY A 274 10.22 19.67 -26.50
N ARG A 275 10.20 18.37 -26.74
CA ARG A 275 10.68 17.73 -28.00
C ARG A 275 12.11 18.17 -28.36
N ILE A 276 12.99 18.21 -27.34
CA ILE A 276 14.37 18.65 -27.44
C ILE A 276 15.30 17.43 -27.44
N ASP A 277 16.33 17.44 -28.27
CA ASP A 277 17.29 16.36 -28.32
C ASP A 277 18.01 16.20 -26.96
N GLN A 278 18.03 14.98 -26.45
CA GLN A 278 18.67 14.67 -25.14
C GLN A 278 20.16 15.00 -25.13
N THR A 279 20.82 14.93 -26.29
CA THR A 279 22.24 15.28 -26.41
C THR A 279 22.42 16.79 -26.28
N HIS A 280 21.54 17.60 -26.88
CA HIS A 280 21.59 19.04 -26.77
C HIS A 280 21.35 19.51 -25.33
N LEU A 281 20.37 18.93 -24.63
CA LEU A 281 20.14 19.23 -23.23
C LEU A 281 21.35 18.86 -22.34
N ARG A 282 21.95 17.70 -22.58
CA ARG A 282 23.09 17.23 -21.80
C ARG A 282 24.37 18.03 -22.02
N THR A 283 24.60 18.50 -23.25
CA THR A 283 25.79 19.26 -23.62
C THR A 283 25.63 20.77 -23.50
N GLY A 284 24.38 21.25 -23.34
CA GLY A 284 24.06 22.68 -23.36
C GLY A 284 24.07 23.29 -24.78
N ALA A 285 24.20 22.48 -25.83
CA ALA A 285 24.29 22.95 -27.22
C ALA A 285 22.90 23.05 -27.85
N LEU A 286 22.02 23.83 -27.24
CA LEU A 286 20.66 24.08 -27.71
C LEU A 286 20.68 24.99 -28.96
N THR A 287 19.81 24.69 -29.92
CA THR A 287 19.55 25.58 -31.05
C THR A 287 18.62 26.74 -30.67
N ASP A 288 18.61 27.82 -31.47
CA ASP A 288 17.73 28.98 -31.21
C ASP A 288 16.24 28.59 -31.16
N GLU A 289 15.85 27.54 -31.89
CA GLU A 289 14.48 27.03 -31.88
C GLU A 289 14.16 26.16 -30.65
N GLU A 290 15.17 25.61 -29.99
CA GLU A 290 14.99 24.75 -28.81
C GLU A 290 14.85 25.56 -27.52
N TRP A 291 15.41 26.78 -27.43
CA TRP A 291 15.29 27.64 -26.28
C TRP A 291 13.85 28.00 -25.89
N PRO A 292 12.98 28.45 -26.83
CA PRO A 292 11.57 28.69 -26.53
C PRO A 292 10.85 27.43 -26.05
N ARG A 293 11.12 26.26 -26.70
CA ARG A 293 10.54 24.98 -26.31
C ARG A 293 10.97 24.50 -24.92
N LEU A 294 12.24 24.78 -24.56
CA LEU A 294 12.73 24.52 -23.21
C LEU A 294 11.97 25.38 -22.17
N THR A 295 11.79 26.66 -22.45
CA THR A 295 11.09 27.57 -21.54
C THR A 295 9.64 27.13 -21.36
N GLU A 296 8.94 26.78 -22.42
CA GLU A 296 7.57 26.29 -22.36
C GLU A 296 7.47 24.97 -21.59
N ALA A 297 8.41 24.03 -21.79
CA ALA A 297 8.45 22.77 -21.07
C ALA A 297 8.65 22.98 -19.56
N ILE A 298 9.54 23.92 -19.17
CA ILE A 298 9.77 24.28 -17.77
C ILE A 298 8.53 24.91 -17.14
N GLU A 299 7.83 25.78 -17.84
CA GLU A 299 6.58 26.38 -17.36
C GLU A 299 5.48 25.34 -17.12
N LYS A 300 5.31 24.38 -18.06
CA LYS A 300 4.40 23.25 -17.87
C LYS A 300 4.75 22.42 -16.65
N LEU A 301 6.04 22.12 -16.46
CA LEU A 301 6.53 21.29 -15.35
C LEU A 301 6.44 21.97 -13.96
N ARG A 302 6.47 23.29 -13.90
CA ARG A 302 6.34 24.02 -12.61
C ARG A 302 5.02 23.78 -11.90
N ASN A 303 3.97 23.50 -12.64
CA ASN A 303 2.60 23.43 -12.13
C ASN A 303 2.10 22.00 -11.94
N ILE A 304 2.92 20.98 -12.22
CA ILE A 304 2.51 19.57 -12.07
C ILE A 304 2.95 18.97 -10.76
N SER A 305 2.16 18.04 -10.24
CA SER A 305 2.47 17.29 -9.03
C SER A 305 3.16 15.95 -9.39
N LEU A 306 4.39 16.03 -9.91
CA LEU A 306 5.23 14.88 -10.20
C LEU A 306 6.41 14.87 -9.24
N HIS A 307 6.50 13.85 -8.40
CA HIS A 307 7.47 13.72 -7.32
C HIS A 307 8.40 12.55 -7.58
N ILE A 308 9.71 12.77 -7.48
CA ILE A 308 10.73 11.75 -7.73
C ILE A 308 11.50 11.51 -6.43
N ASP A 309 11.58 10.24 -6.04
CA ASP A 309 12.41 9.73 -4.95
C ASP A 309 13.53 8.89 -5.58
N GLU A 310 14.79 9.30 -5.38
CA GLU A 310 15.99 8.64 -5.93
C GLU A 310 16.74 7.79 -4.90
N THR A 311 16.09 7.50 -3.75
CA THR A 311 16.71 6.70 -2.69
C THR A 311 17.03 5.30 -3.18
N PRO A 312 18.31 4.87 -3.15
CA PRO A 312 18.70 3.55 -3.65
C PRO A 312 18.29 2.45 -2.65
N GLY A 313 17.92 1.29 -3.17
CA GLY A 313 17.72 0.09 -2.37
C GLY A 313 16.55 0.17 -1.37
N LEU A 314 15.51 0.93 -1.68
CA LEU A 314 14.32 1.03 -0.84
C LEU A 314 13.72 -0.35 -0.55
N THR A 315 13.35 -0.56 0.70
CA THR A 315 12.47 -1.67 1.08
C THR A 315 11.01 -1.36 0.74
N VAL A 316 10.18 -2.38 0.64
CA VAL A 316 8.72 -2.19 0.42
C VAL A 316 8.09 -1.35 1.52
N SER A 317 8.57 -1.49 2.77
CA SER A 317 8.06 -0.73 3.92
C SER A 317 8.38 0.75 3.82
N GLU A 318 9.62 1.11 3.46
CA GLU A 318 10.05 2.49 3.25
C GLU A 318 9.32 3.15 2.07
N LEU A 319 9.23 2.45 0.93
CA LEU A 319 8.48 2.89 -0.23
C LEU A 319 7.01 3.18 0.13
N ARG A 320 6.39 2.27 0.87
CA ARG A 320 5.01 2.42 1.37
C ARG A 320 4.87 3.62 2.31
N ALA A 321 5.82 3.84 3.22
CA ALA A 321 5.82 5.00 4.12
C ALA A 321 5.94 6.32 3.34
N ASN A 322 6.85 6.39 2.35
CA ASN A 322 7.06 7.55 1.51
C ASN A 322 5.82 7.85 0.64
N ALA A 323 5.24 6.83 0.00
CA ALA A 323 4.03 6.97 -0.80
C ALA A 323 2.83 7.45 0.04
N ARG A 324 2.64 6.93 1.26
CA ARG A 324 1.61 7.40 2.20
C ARG A 324 1.82 8.84 2.64
N ARG A 325 3.07 9.21 2.92
CA ARG A 325 3.42 10.60 3.28
C ARG A 325 3.05 11.54 2.15
N LEU A 326 3.41 11.20 0.92
CA LEU A 326 3.07 11.99 -0.26
C LEU A 326 1.55 12.05 -0.48
N ALA A 327 0.83 10.93 -0.36
CA ALA A 327 -0.63 10.89 -0.48
C ALA A 327 -1.32 11.78 0.56
N ARG A 328 -0.77 11.92 1.77
CA ARG A 328 -1.30 12.85 2.78
C ARG A 328 -1.04 14.31 2.44
N GLN A 329 0.05 14.60 1.75
CA GLN A 329 0.43 15.98 1.36
C GLN A 329 -0.35 16.45 0.12
N CYS A 330 -0.49 15.59 -0.87
CA CYS A 330 -1.08 15.94 -2.18
C CYS A 330 -2.53 15.47 -2.35
N GLY A 331 -3.08 14.71 -1.40
CA GLY A 331 -4.36 14.02 -1.53
C GLY A 331 -4.21 12.68 -2.24
N LYS A 332 -5.22 12.28 -3.04
CA LYS A 332 -5.21 11.00 -3.74
C LYS A 332 -4.15 10.98 -4.84
N LEU A 333 -3.26 9.99 -4.81
CA LEU A 333 -2.29 9.77 -5.88
C LEU A 333 -2.99 9.18 -7.13
N GLY A 334 -2.57 9.66 -8.31
CA GLY A 334 -3.04 9.13 -9.60
C GLY A 334 -2.22 7.93 -10.08
N LEU A 335 -0.90 7.93 -9.81
CA LEU A 335 -0.01 6.87 -10.26
C LEU A 335 1.22 6.77 -9.35
N ILE A 336 1.69 5.53 -9.15
CA ILE A 336 3.00 5.24 -8.55
C ILE A 336 3.84 4.47 -9.58
N VAL A 337 5.07 4.92 -9.83
CA VAL A 337 6.04 4.22 -10.68
C VAL A 337 7.22 3.77 -9.84
N VAL A 338 7.67 2.52 -10.01
CA VAL A 338 8.81 1.92 -9.29
C VAL A 338 9.83 1.39 -10.32
N ASP A 339 11.00 2.00 -10.41
CA ASP A 339 12.09 1.63 -11.34
C ASP A 339 13.33 1.19 -10.57
N TYR A 340 13.63 -0.11 -10.51
CA TYR A 340 12.94 -1.33 -10.90
C TYR A 340 13.01 -2.36 -9.76
N LEU A 341 12.14 -3.37 -9.78
CA LEU A 341 11.93 -4.34 -8.70
C LEU A 341 13.19 -5.00 -8.17
N GLN A 342 14.12 -5.35 -9.06
CA GLN A 342 15.33 -6.09 -8.70
C GLN A 342 16.40 -5.25 -7.97
N LEU A 343 16.22 -3.93 -7.86
CA LEU A 343 17.05 -3.03 -7.04
C LEU A 343 16.49 -2.79 -5.66
N MET A 344 15.26 -3.22 -5.38
CA MET A 344 14.66 -3.12 -4.06
C MET A 344 15.36 -4.05 -3.07
N SER A 345 15.51 -3.58 -1.83
CA SER A 345 16.06 -4.36 -0.73
C SER A 345 14.97 -5.17 -0.03
N VAL A 346 15.37 -6.35 0.49
CA VAL A 346 14.50 -7.18 1.35
C VAL A 346 14.99 -7.05 2.78
N SER A 347 14.07 -6.97 3.73
CA SER A 347 14.37 -6.72 5.15
C SER A 347 15.15 -7.84 5.86
N SER A 348 15.39 -8.99 5.21
CA SER A 348 16.13 -10.11 5.77
C SER A 348 17.45 -10.30 5.04
N SER A 349 18.53 -10.63 5.77
CA SER A 349 19.86 -11.02 5.26
C SER A 349 19.78 -12.39 4.54
N MET A 350 19.09 -12.44 3.40
CA MET A 350 18.90 -13.68 2.65
C MET A 350 19.97 -13.83 1.58
N SER A 351 20.51 -15.04 1.47
CA SER A 351 21.45 -15.46 0.44
C SER A 351 20.85 -15.36 -0.98
N GLU A 352 21.68 -15.27 -2.02
CA GLU A 352 21.26 -15.19 -3.43
C GLU A 352 20.32 -16.32 -3.88
N GLU A 353 20.32 -17.47 -3.19
CA GLU A 353 19.43 -18.61 -3.48
C GLU A 353 17.94 -18.31 -3.28
N ASN A 354 17.58 -17.23 -2.57
CA ASN A 354 16.19 -16.87 -2.25
C ASN A 354 15.66 -15.66 -3.04
N ARG A 355 16.30 -15.28 -4.15
CA ARG A 355 15.93 -14.07 -4.91
C ARG A 355 14.49 -14.13 -5.47
N ALA A 356 14.04 -15.30 -5.88
CA ALA A 356 12.66 -15.49 -6.36
C ALA A 356 11.62 -15.22 -5.25
N THR A 357 11.93 -15.67 -4.02
CA THR A 357 11.08 -15.40 -2.84
C THR A 357 11.06 -13.91 -2.51
N ALA A 358 12.22 -13.24 -2.57
CA ALA A 358 12.34 -11.81 -2.33
C ALA A 358 11.51 -10.98 -3.31
N VAL A 359 11.59 -11.30 -4.60
CA VAL A 359 10.81 -10.64 -5.65
C VAL A 359 9.31 -10.87 -5.44
N GLY A 360 8.91 -12.07 -4.97
CA GLY A 360 7.53 -12.37 -4.61
C GLY A 360 7.01 -11.57 -3.40
N GLU A 361 7.85 -11.33 -2.39
CA GLU A 361 7.50 -10.47 -1.26
C GLU A 361 7.32 -9.01 -1.70
N ILE A 362 8.22 -8.52 -2.53
CA ILE A 362 8.14 -7.17 -3.12
C ILE A 362 6.85 -7.02 -3.93
N SER A 363 6.56 -7.97 -4.82
CA SER A 363 5.36 -7.95 -5.68
C SER A 363 4.08 -7.88 -4.84
N ARG A 364 3.94 -8.77 -3.84
CA ARG A 364 2.80 -8.76 -2.91
C ARG A 364 2.70 -7.44 -2.15
N GLY A 365 3.82 -6.91 -1.67
CA GLY A 365 3.86 -5.64 -0.97
C GLY A 365 3.40 -4.46 -1.83
N LEU A 366 3.82 -4.41 -3.10
CA LEU A 366 3.38 -3.39 -4.05
C LEU A 366 1.89 -3.54 -4.41
N LYS A 367 1.38 -4.78 -4.56
CA LYS A 367 -0.05 -5.02 -4.76
C LYS A 367 -0.88 -4.58 -3.55
N MET A 368 -0.38 -4.82 -2.34
CA MET A 368 -1.02 -4.31 -1.12
C MET A 368 -1.03 -2.78 -1.07
N LEU A 369 0.09 -2.13 -1.46
CA LEU A 369 0.19 -0.68 -1.54
C LEU A 369 -0.82 -0.10 -2.53
N ALA A 370 -0.92 -0.67 -3.75
CA ALA A 370 -1.89 -0.25 -4.75
C ALA A 370 -3.32 -0.28 -4.21
N LYS A 371 -3.71 -1.40 -3.57
CA LYS A 371 -5.03 -1.56 -2.94
C LYS A 371 -5.27 -0.59 -1.78
N GLU A 372 -4.26 -0.33 -0.97
CA GLU A 372 -4.36 0.55 0.19
C GLU A 372 -4.57 2.01 -0.22
N LEU A 373 -3.75 2.50 -1.15
CA LEU A 373 -3.82 3.87 -1.63
C LEU A 373 -4.90 4.07 -2.70
N GLN A 374 -5.56 3.00 -3.15
CA GLN A 374 -6.52 3.03 -4.26
C GLN A 374 -5.93 3.76 -5.49
N CYS A 375 -4.69 3.39 -5.82
CA CYS A 375 -3.88 4.00 -6.87
C CYS A 375 -3.21 2.90 -7.68
N PRO A 376 -3.15 2.97 -9.02
CA PRO A 376 -2.37 2.02 -9.82
C PRO A 376 -0.88 2.17 -9.54
N VAL A 377 -0.18 1.03 -9.52
CA VAL A 377 1.28 0.96 -9.36
C VAL A 377 1.88 0.32 -10.59
N ILE A 378 2.73 1.05 -11.32
CA ILE A 378 3.54 0.50 -12.41
C ILE A 378 4.90 0.13 -11.84
N ALA A 379 5.21 -1.16 -11.80
CA ALA A 379 6.49 -1.66 -11.37
C ALA A 379 7.29 -2.17 -12.57
N LEU A 380 8.52 -1.67 -12.70
CA LEU A 380 9.39 -2.01 -13.80
C LEU A 380 10.18 -3.28 -13.47
N SER A 381 10.35 -4.15 -14.46
CA SER A 381 11.10 -5.41 -14.31
C SER A 381 12.04 -5.65 -15.47
N GLN A 382 13.20 -6.24 -15.18
CA GLN A 382 14.14 -6.63 -16.21
C GLN A 382 13.92 -8.09 -16.60
N LEU A 383 13.89 -8.37 -17.90
CA LEU A 383 13.72 -9.71 -18.44
C LEU A 383 15.01 -10.54 -18.40
N SER A 384 14.85 -11.86 -18.34
CA SER A 384 15.93 -12.83 -18.46
C SER A 384 16.70 -12.67 -19.79
N ARG A 385 18.00 -12.98 -19.77
CA ARG A 385 18.83 -13.00 -20.99
C ARG A 385 18.43 -14.11 -21.97
N GLY A 386 17.69 -15.11 -21.52
CA GLY A 386 17.20 -16.22 -22.35
C GLY A 386 16.38 -15.78 -23.57
N VAL A 387 15.71 -14.61 -23.50
CA VAL A 387 14.98 -14.02 -24.64
C VAL A 387 15.89 -13.85 -25.87
N GLU A 388 17.15 -13.46 -25.67
CA GLU A 388 18.09 -13.15 -26.74
C GLU A 388 18.58 -14.39 -27.51
N SER A 389 18.48 -15.57 -26.91
CA SER A 389 18.90 -16.85 -27.54
C SER A 389 17.85 -17.48 -28.44
N ARG A 390 16.60 -16.96 -28.41
CA ARG A 390 15.49 -17.48 -29.23
C ARG A 390 15.51 -16.88 -30.64
N THR A 391 14.89 -17.60 -31.58
CA THR A 391 14.66 -17.10 -32.93
C THR A 391 13.68 -15.92 -32.94
N ASP A 392 12.54 -16.09 -32.28
CA ASP A 392 11.63 -14.98 -31.96
C ASP A 392 11.99 -14.39 -30.60
N LYS A 393 12.45 -13.15 -30.61
CA LYS A 393 12.92 -12.41 -29.43
C LYS A 393 11.80 -11.61 -28.78
N ARG A 394 10.52 -11.80 -29.18
CA ARG A 394 9.40 -11.21 -28.47
C ARG A 394 9.29 -11.83 -27.09
N PRO A 395 9.21 -10.99 -26.05
CA PRO A 395 9.09 -11.46 -24.68
C PRO A 395 7.80 -12.24 -24.44
N MET A 396 7.87 -13.22 -23.53
CA MET A 396 6.74 -13.99 -23.04
C MET A 396 6.81 -14.12 -21.50
N MET A 397 5.74 -14.61 -20.89
CA MET A 397 5.63 -14.69 -19.41
C MET A 397 6.79 -15.44 -18.76
N SER A 398 7.28 -16.52 -19.36
CA SER A 398 8.42 -17.30 -18.86
C SER A 398 9.76 -16.53 -18.81
N ASP A 399 9.82 -15.36 -19.47
CA ASP A 399 11.02 -14.52 -19.47
C ASP A 399 11.09 -13.57 -18.28
N LEU A 400 10.02 -13.44 -17.54
CA LEU A 400 10.03 -12.81 -16.22
C LEU A 400 10.84 -13.70 -15.28
N ARG A 401 12.11 -13.39 -15.10
CA ARG A 401 13.07 -14.18 -14.31
C ARG A 401 12.63 -14.26 -12.84
N GLU A 402 12.66 -15.48 -12.27
CA GLU A 402 12.44 -15.74 -10.83
C GLU A 402 11.07 -15.33 -10.29
N SER A 403 10.00 -15.31 -11.11
CA SER A 403 8.81 -14.51 -10.80
C SER A 403 7.45 -15.18 -11.03
N GLY A 404 7.31 -16.46 -10.75
CA GLY A 404 5.97 -17.08 -10.66
C GLY A 404 5.03 -16.29 -9.72
N ALA A 405 5.57 -15.63 -8.71
CA ALA A 405 4.82 -14.76 -7.80
C ALA A 405 4.36 -13.46 -8.47
N ILE A 406 5.21 -12.78 -9.26
CA ILE A 406 4.82 -11.57 -10.02
C ILE A 406 3.66 -11.91 -10.97
N GLU A 407 3.75 -13.07 -11.63
CA GLU A 407 2.68 -13.52 -12.53
C GLU A 407 1.34 -13.67 -11.78
N GLN A 408 1.34 -14.17 -10.56
CA GLN A 408 0.12 -14.33 -9.77
C GLN A 408 -0.42 -13.00 -9.24
N ASP A 409 0.45 -12.12 -8.74
CA ASP A 409 0.09 -10.90 -8.05
C ASP A 409 -0.35 -9.78 -9.00
N ALA A 410 0.30 -9.66 -10.19
CA ALA A 410 0.03 -8.61 -11.16
C ALA A 410 -1.37 -8.73 -11.78
N ASP A 411 -2.01 -7.59 -11.99
CA ASP A 411 -3.29 -7.49 -12.73
C ASP A 411 -3.04 -7.35 -14.22
N ILE A 412 -2.01 -6.59 -14.60
CA ILE A 412 -1.59 -6.38 -15.98
C ILE A 412 -0.09 -6.65 -16.10
N ILE A 413 0.32 -7.37 -17.13
CA ILE A 413 1.73 -7.57 -17.48
C ILE A 413 1.94 -7.17 -18.93
N MET A 414 2.83 -6.19 -19.11
CA MET A 414 3.19 -5.62 -20.40
C MET A 414 4.66 -5.84 -20.68
N PHE A 415 4.97 -6.18 -21.91
CA PHE A 415 6.35 -6.29 -22.42
C PHE A 415 6.60 -5.26 -23.49
N ILE A 416 7.82 -4.71 -23.53
CA ILE A 416 8.27 -3.85 -24.63
C ILE A 416 9.21 -4.64 -25.53
N TYR A 417 8.93 -4.64 -26.83
CA TYR A 417 9.78 -5.20 -27.85
C TYR A 417 10.03 -4.17 -28.95
N ARG A 418 11.26 -4.07 -29.40
CA ARG A 418 11.67 -3.22 -30.53
C ARG A 418 12.48 -4.07 -31.49
N ASP A 419 11.92 -4.32 -32.69
CA ASP A 419 12.59 -5.12 -33.71
C ASP A 419 13.89 -4.46 -34.21
N GLU A 420 13.88 -3.15 -34.35
CA GLU A 420 15.04 -2.33 -34.76
C GLU A 420 16.27 -2.56 -33.88
N TYR A 421 16.11 -2.82 -32.59
CA TYR A 421 17.21 -3.09 -31.67
C TYR A 421 17.99 -4.35 -32.04
N TYR A 422 17.33 -5.36 -32.56
CA TYR A 422 17.90 -6.66 -32.92
C TYR A 422 18.31 -6.76 -34.38
N THR A 423 17.49 -6.21 -35.29
CA THR A 423 17.63 -6.35 -36.74
C THR A 423 18.33 -5.16 -37.42
N LYS A 424 18.45 -4.04 -36.67
CA LYS A 424 19.09 -2.79 -37.14
C LYS A 424 18.60 -2.40 -38.55
N ASP A 425 19.53 -2.33 -39.55
CA ASP A 425 19.24 -1.92 -40.93
C ASP A 425 18.25 -2.84 -41.67
N ALA A 426 18.03 -4.07 -41.16
CA ALA A 426 17.08 -5.03 -41.72
C ALA A 426 15.66 -4.88 -41.12
N CYS A 427 15.44 -3.91 -40.22
CA CYS A 427 14.15 -3.67 -39.60
C CYS A 427 13.11 -3.22 -40.63
N LYS A 428 11.93 -3.86 -40.63
CA LYS A 428 10.85 -3.50 -41.54
C LYS A 428 10.09 -2.24 -41.11
N GLU A 429 10.01 -2.01 -39.81
CA GLU A 429 9.29 -0.88 -39.21
C GLU A 429 10.21 -0.14 -38.23
N PRO A 430 11.19 0.66 -38.73
CA PRO A 430 12.10 1.40 -37.85
C PRO A 430 11.35 2.43 -37.02
N GLY A 431 11.78 2.63 -35.76
CA GLY A 431 11.13 3.55 -34.84
C GLY A 431 9.82 3.02 -34.23
N VAL A 432 9.40 1.79 -34.55
CA VAL A 432 8.20 1.18 -33.97
C VAL A 432 8.58 0.30 -32.77
N ALA A 433 7.84 0.45 -31.69
CA ALA A 433 7.88 -0.39 -30.50
C ALA A 433 6.55 -1.14 -30.34
N GLU A 434 6.63 -2.41 -30.00
CA GLU A 434 5.48 -3.23 -29.63
C GLU A 434 5.33 -3.24 -28.10
N VAL A 435 4.16 -2.88 -27.59
CA VAL A 435 3.75 -3.09 -26.22
C VAL A 435 2.83 -4.30 -26.17
N ILE A 436 3.33 -5.42 -25.66
CA ILE A 436 2.65 -6.71 -25.65
C ILE A 436 2.00 -6.91 -24.30
N ILE A 437 0.66 -6.88 -24.23
CA ILE A 437 -0.11 -7.19 -23.02
C ILE A 437 -0.30 -8.70 -22.97
N SER A 438 0.50 -9.36 -22.14
CA SER A 438 0.48 -10.83 -22.00
C SER A 438 -0.43 -11.33 -20.88
N LYS A 439 -0.77 -10.45 -19.94
CA LYS A 439 -1.77 -10.72 -18.89
C LYS A 439 -2.59 -9.47 -18.64
N GLN A 440 -3.91 -9.67 -18.53
CA GLN A 440 -4.86 -8.66 -18.05
C GLN A 440 -6.01 -9.37 -17.35
N ARG A 441 -6.27 -9.05 -16.08
CA ARG A 441 -7.33 -9.71 -15.30
C ARG A 441 -8.72 -9.30 -15.76
N ASN A 442 -8.89 -8.03 -16.12
CA ASN A 442 -10.19 -7.42 -16.39
C ASN A 442 -10.37 -7.02 -17.87
N GLY A 443 -9.60 -7.61 -18.79
CA GLY A 443 -9.68 -7.27 -20.22
C GLY A 443 -8.91 -8.24 -21.10
N PRO A 444 -8.90 -7.99 -22.42
CA PRO A 444 -8.24 -8.83 -23.41
C PRO A 444 -6.72 -8.62 -23.38
N THR A 445 -5.97 -9.64 -23.77
CA THR A 445 -4.56 -9.54 -24.12
C THR A 445 -4.40 -9.09 -25.58
N GLY A 446 -3.24 -8.50 -25.90
CA GLY A 446 -3.02 -8.00 -27.24
C GLY A 446 -1.67 -7.30 -27.40
N THR A 447 -1.42 -6.76 -28.59
CA THR A 447 -0.22 -6.00 -28.88
C THR A 447 -0.59 -4.65 -29.44
N VAL A 448 -0.03 -3.60 -28.83
CA VAL A 448 -0.15 -2.21 -29.28
C VAL A 448 1.16 -1.78 -29.88
N LYS A 449 1.12 -1.11 -31.04
CA LYS A 449 2.29 -0.51 -31.67
C LYS A 449 2.34 0.97 -31.31
N LEU A 450 3.51 1.43 -30.88
CA LEU A 450 3.81 2.83 -30.57
C LEU A 450 5.01 3.30 -31.38
N ALA A 451 5.05 4.58 -31.73
CA ALA A 451 6.27 5.20 -32.25
C ALA A 451 7.24 5.46 -31.10
N PHE A 452 8.51 5.13 -31.29
CA PHE A 452 9.58 5.47 -30.36
C PHE A 452 10.58 6.42 -30.99
N ILE A 453 10.65 7.64 -30.49
CA ILE A 453 11.53 8.69 -30.95
C ILE A 453 12.74 8.74 -30.04
N SER A 454 13.80 8.00 -30.40
CA SER A 454 14.98 7.76 -29.55
C SER A 454 15.71 9.03 -29.12
N ARG A 455 15.85 10.03 -30.02
CA ARG A 455 16.56 11.29 -29.76
C ARG A 455 15.96 12.11 -28.61
N ILE A 456 14.63 12.03 -28.43
CA ILE A 456 13.93 12.73 -27.34
C ILE A 456 13.40 11.76 -26.28
N THR A 457 13.70 10.48 -26.40
CA THR A 457 13.29 9.39 -25.50
C THR A 457 11.79 9.34 -25.25
N LYS A 458 10.99 9.48 -26.31
CA LYS A 458 9.53 9.59 -26.24
C LYS A 458 8.83 8.49 -27.02
N PHE A 459 7.77 7.94 -26.39
CA PHE A 459 6.78 7.13 -27.08
C PHE A 459 5.59 8.00 -27.48
N GLU A 460 4.99 7.70 -28.64
CA GLU A 460 3.80 8.36 -29.15
C GLU A 460 2.86 7.34 -29.79
N SER A 461 1.56 7.61 -29.76
CA SER A 461 0.59 6.80 -30.51
C SER A 461 0.86 6.91 -32.01
N LEU A 462 0.77 5.78 -32.72
CA LEU A 462 0.84 5.81 -34.18
C LEU A 462 -0.41 6.47 -34.72
N ALA A 463 -0.25 7.36 -35.70
CA ALA A 463 -1.39 7.95 -36.42
C ALA A 463 -2.14 6.81 -37.13
N HIS A 464 -3.40 6.61 -36.78
CA HIS A 464 -4.27 5.75 -37.56
C HIS A 464 -4.46 6.44 -38.93
N GLY A 465 -3.88 5.88 -39.97
CA GLY A 465 -4.18 6.30 -41.32
C GLY A 465 -5.68 6.17 -41.51
N GLY A 466 -6.38 7.30 -41.66
CA GLY A 466 -7.79 7.31 -41.94
C GLY A 466 -8.02 6.53 -43.22
N SER A 467 -8.49 5.29 -43.13
CA SER A 467 -9.14 4.63 -44.26
C SER A 467 -10.48 5.32 -44.43
N GLY A 468 -10.43 6.43 -45.16
CA GLY A 468 -11.65 7.04 -45.72
C GLY A 468 -12.32 5.99 -46.59
N SER A 469 -13.38 5.37 -46.08
CA SER A 469 -14.37 4.72 -46.94
C SER A 469 -15.16 5.82 -47.63
N TYR A 470 -14.94 5.95 -48.92
CA TYR A 470 -15.90 6.58 -49.82
C TYR A 470 -17.11 5.66 -49.99
#